data_3d55224dc04dd0d766a810065bb1b68b
#
_entry.id   3d55224dc04dd0d766a810065bb1b68b
#
_cell.length_a   1.000
_cell.length_b   1.000
_cell.length_c   1.000
_cell.angle_alpha   90.00
_cell.angle_beta   90.00
_cell.angle_gamma   90.00
#
_symmetry.space_group_name_H-M   'P 1'
#
loop_
_entity.id
_entity.type
_entity.pdbx_description
1 polymer ?
#
loop_
_entity_poly.entity_id
_entity_poly.type
_entity_poly.pdbx_seq_one_letter_code
_entity_poly.pdbx_strand_id
1 'polypeptide(L)'
;AARILEKERTYLLVKIFALAGIRVGELPQVTVERVRAGRLPVRTGGERRYVPLPACLQGELLDYARRQGLTAGPVFCTRNGKGMSRTQVTEEIQTLCHNARVEEEKGTPRCLRKLYLATRAEVERGVRLLAEQSYERMLDTEQLAVGWDELPEQKKAAQ
;
A
#
# COMPACT_ATOMS: atom_id res chain seq x y z
N ALA A 1 4.33 -26.00 13.34
CA ALA A 1 3.25 -25.02 13.10
C ALA A 1 3.62 -23.62 13.61
N ALA A 2 3.90 -23.42 14.92
CA ALA A 2 4.18 -22.09 15.50
C ALA A 2 5.29 -21.30 14.79
N ARG A 3 6.44 -21.93 14.48
CA ARG A 3 7.57 -21.28 13.80
C ARG A 3 7.26 -20.84 12.36
N ILE A 4 6.36 -21.54 11.68
CA ILE A 4 5.90 -21.15 10.33
C ILE A 4 5.02 -19.91 10.44
N LEU A 5 4.10 -19.87 11.40
CA LEU A 5 3.20 -18.75 11.64
C LEU A 5 3.93 -17.47 12.09
N GLU A 6 5.04 -17.61 12.83
CA GLU A 6 5.90 -16.47 13.19
C GLU A 6 6.57 -15.86 11.95
N LYS A 7 7.11 -16.69 11.05
CA LYS A 7 7.68 -16.22 9.79
C LYS A 7 6.64 -15.53 8.91
N GLU A 8 5.44 -16.08 8.85
CA GLU A 8 4.33 -15.49 8.12
C GLU A 8 3.88 -14.16 8.72
N ARG A 9 3.82 -14.05 10.05
CA ARG A 9 3.52 -12.78 10.73
C ARG A 9 4.52 -11.70 10.33
N THR A 10 5.82 -11.99 10.40
CA THR A 10 6.87 -11.04 10.04
C THR A 10 6.79 -10.63 8.56
N TYR A 11 6.51 -11.56 7.68
CA TYR A 11 6.27 -11.27 6.26
C TYR A 11 5.08 -10.31 6.06
N LEU A 12 3.96 -10.57 6.72
CA LEU A 12 2.78 -9.71 6.67
C LEU A 12 3.01 -8.34 7.31
N LEU A 13 3.84 -8.26 8.36
CA LEU A 13 4.28 -6.98 8.94
C LEU A 13 5.01 -6.13 7.91
N VAL A 14 5.98 -6.69 7.19
CA VAL A 14 6.68 -5.96 6.12
C VAL A 14 5.70 -5.51 5.04
N LYS A 15 4.83 -6.41 4.58
CA LYS A 15 3.84 -6.10 3.54
C LYS A 15 2.90 -4.97 3.95
N ILE A 16 2.37 -4.96 5.16
CA ILE A 16 1.40 -3.93 5.56
C ILE A 16 2.05 -2.53 5.63
N PHE A 17 3.32 -2.44 6.03
CA PHE A 17 4.05 -1.17 5.99
C PHE A 17 4.38 -0.73 4.57
N ALA A 18 4.81 -1.68 3.72
CA ALA A 18 5.24 -1.39 2.35
C ALA A 18 4.09 -1.21 1.35
N LEU A 19 2.92 -1.84 1.56
CA LEU A 19 1.81 -1.82 0.61
C LEU A 19 0.60 -0.98 1.07
N ALA A 20 0.41 -0.80 2.39
CA ALA A 20 -0.66 0.01 2.93
C ALA A 20 -0.17 1.30 3.61
N GLY A 21 1.13 1.42 3.89
CA GLY A 21 1.75 2.62 4.40
C GLY A 21 1.25 3.06 5.77
N ILE A 22 0.90 2.11 6.65
CA ILE A 22 0.49 2.41 8.02
C ILE A 22 1.68 2.89 8.85
N ARG A 23 1.40 3.60 9.94
CA ARG A 23 2.40 3.95 10.95
C ARG A 23 2.49 2.82 11.99
N VAL A 24 3.66 2.61 12.57
CA VAL A 24 3.85 1.57 13.59
C VAL A 24 2.87 1.68 14.76
N GLY A 25 2.51 2.90 15.17
CA GLY A 25 1.52 3.14 16.23
C GLY A 25 0.06 2.85 15.81
N GLU A 26 -0.20 2.67 14.52
CA GLU A 26 -1.52 2.32 13.99
C GLU A 26 -1.73 0.80 13.90
N LEU A 27 -0.65 0.01 14.02
CA LEU A 27 -0.69 -1.44 13.86
C LEU A 27 -1.72 -2.13 14.79
N PRO A 28 -1.87 -1.76 16.09
CA PRO A 28 -2.90 -2.36 16.95
C PRO A 28 -4.34 -2.13 16.46
N GLN A 29 -4.54 -1.15 15.60
CA GLN A 29 -5.84 -0.83 15.02
C GLN A 29 -6.16 -1.68 13.79
N VAL A 30 -5.22 -2.50 13.30
CA VAL A 30 -5.44 -3.49 12.25
C VAL A 30 -6.13 -4.70 12.86
N THR A 31 -7.44 -4.68 12.88
CA THR A 31 -8.27 -5.75 13.44
C THR A 31 -8.91 -6.60 12.35
N VAL A 32 -9.28 -7.81 12.67
CA VAL A 32 -9.92 -8.76 11.73
C VAL A 32 -11.15 -8.14 11.07
N GLU A 33 -11.96 -7.42 11.86
CA GLU A 33 -13.20 -6.78 11.38
C GLU A 33 -12.88 -5.67 10.34
N ARG A 34 -11.87 -4.85 10.63
CA ARG A 34 -11.46 -3.76 9.73
C ARG A 34 -10.80 -4.28 8.46
N VAL A 35 -9.99 -5.34 8.58
CA VAL A 35 -9.41 -6.01 7.43
C VAL A 35 -10.51 -6.60 6.55
N ARG A 36 -11.53 -7.21 7.14
CA ARG A 36 -12.68 -7.76 6.41
C ARG A 36 -13.47 -6.68 5.66
N ALA A 37 -13.56 -5.48 6.22
CA ALA A 37 -14.18 -4.33 5.56
C ALA A 37 -13.35 -3.73 4.41
N GLY A 38 -12.11 -4.16 4.19
CA GLY A 38 -11.22 -3.69 3.12
C GLY A 38 -10.68 -2.27 3.30
N ARG A 39 -10.98 -1.62 4.42
CA ARG A 39 -10.53 -0.27 4.78
C ARG A 39 -10.09 -0.25 6.23
N LEU A 40 -8.94 0.37 6.48
CA LEU A 40 -8.45 0.53 7.84
C LEU A 40 -8.68 1.97 8.29
N PRO A 41 -9.73 2.24 9.07
CA PRO A 41 -9.87 3.51 9.75
C PRO A 41 -8.84 3.56 10.89
N VAL A 42 -7.84 4.43 10.75
CA VAL A 42 -6.78 4.60 11.74
C VAL A 42 -6.79 6.01 12.32
N ARG A 43 -6.36 6.12 13.56
CA ARG A 43 -6.24 7.40 14.29
C ARG A 43 -4.83 7.54 14.82
N THR A 44 -4.22 8.70 14.56
CA THR A 44 -2.92 9.06 15.11
C THR A 44 -2.91 10.56 15.42
N GLY A 45 -2.59 10.92 16.66
CA GLY A 45 -2.49 12.33 17.04
C GLY A 45 -3.77 13.15 16.85
N GLY A 46 -4.97 12.52 16.99
CA GLY A 46 -6.25 13.18 16.77
C GLY A 46 -6.78 13.13 15.33
N GLU A 47 -5.93 12.91 14.34
CA GLU A 47 -6.33 12.75 12.95
C GLU A 47 -6.92 11.38 12.67
N ARG A 48 -8.02 11.36 11.94
CA ARG A 48 -8.61 10.16 11.35
C ARG A 48 -8.23 10.10 9.88
N ARG A 49 -7.77 8.94 9.43
CA ARG A 49 -7.58 8.66 8.01
C ARG A 49 -8.03 7.24 7.67
N TYR A 50 -8.38 7.04 6.42
CA TYR A 50 -8.66 5.70 5.90
C TYR A 50 -7.45 5.23 5.10
N VAL A 51 -6.96 4.05 5.46
CA VAL A 51 -5.89 3.39 4.72
C VAL A 51 -6.55 2.35 3.80
N PRO A 52 -6.41 2.49 2.48
CA PRO A 52 -6.89 1.48 1.55
C PRO A 52 -6.04 0.22 1.71
N LEU A 53 -6.68 -0.93 1.75
CA LEU A 53 -6.02 -2.20 1.85
C LEU A 53 -6.07 -2.89 0.49
N PRO A 54 -4.92 -3.18 -0.16
CA PRO A 54 -4.90 -3.95 -1.40
C PRO A 54 -5.58 -5.31 -1.22
N ALA A 55 -6.39 -5.73 -2.18
CA ALA A 55 -7.19 -6.96 -2.08
C ALA A 55 -6.34 -8.21 -1.83
N CYS A 56 -5.14 -8.28 -2.44
CA CYS A 56 -4.20 -9.38 -2.20
C CYS A 56 -3.76 -9.42 -0.73
N LEU A 57 -3.39 -8.27 -0.15
CA LEU A 57 -2.97 -8.18 1.25
C LEU A 57 -4.14 -8.44 2.20
N GLN A 58 -5.34 -7.98 1.87
CA GLN A 58 -6.56 -8.28 2.63
C GLN A 58 -6.78 -9.78 2.75
N GLY A 59 -6.72 -10.52 1.63
CA GLY A 59 -6.86 -11.97 1.60
C GLY A 59 -5.83 -12.68 2.47
N GLU A 60 -4.55 -12.33 2.31
CA GLU A 60 -3.46 -12.92 3.10
C GLU A 60 -3.61 -12.66 4.61
N LEU A 61 -4.02 -11.45 5.01
CA LEU A 61 -4.27 -11.13 6.43
C LEU A 61 -5.43 -11.91 7.02
N LEU A 62 -6.52 -12.11 6.26
CA LEU A 62 -7.66 -12.91 6.69
C LEU A 62 -7.33 -14.38 6.78
N ASP A 63 -6.54 -14.91 5.85
CA ASP A 63 -6.09 -16.29 5.88
C ASP A 63 -5.12 -16.54 7.05
N TYR A 64 -4.23 -15.60 7.31
CA TYR A 64 -3.37 -15.64 8.49
C TYR A 64 -4.20 -15.63 9.78
N ALA A 65 -5.15 -14.69 9.91
CA ALA A 65 -6.03 -14.62 11.09
C ALA A 65 -6.80 -15.94 11.31
N ARG A 66 -7.31 -16.55 10.24
CA ARG A 66 -8.02 -17.85 10.29
C ARG A 66 -7.09 -18.96 10.79
N ARG A 67 -5.85 -19.03 10.27
CA ARG A 67 -4.86 -20.03 10.73
C ARG A 67 -4.42 -19.84 12.18
N GLN A 68 -4.46 -18.59 12.67
CA GLN A 68 -4.22 -18.25 14.08
C GLN A 68 -5.44 -18.47 14.98
N GLY A 69 -6.59 -18.82 14.42
CA GLY A 69 -7.86 -18.94 15.17
C GLY A 69 -8.42 -17.59 15.65
N LEU A 70 -8.00 -16.47 15.02
CA LEU A 70 -8.47 -15.13 15.37
C LEU A 70 -9.80 -14.84 14.65
N THR A 71 -10.86 -14.69 15.42
CA THR A 71 -12.19 -14.32 14.90
C THR A 71 -12.46 -12.83 14.99
N ALA A 72 -11.81 -12.14 15.92
CA ALA A 72 -11.95 -10.71 16.20
C ALA A 72 -10.68 -10.13 16.82
N GLY A 73 -10.57 -8.80 16.85
CA GLY A 73 -9.48 -8.08 17.48
C GLY A 73 -8.21 -7.93 16.61
N PRO A 74 -7.08 -7.53 17.20
CA PRO A 74 -5.85 -7.23 16.46
C PRO A 74 -5.34 -8.46 15.71
N VAL A 75 -4.97 -8.27 14.42
CA VAL A 75 -4.39 -9.34 13.59
C VAL A 75 -2.96 -9.67 14.03
N PHE A 76 -2.20 -8.65 14.40
CA PHE A 76 -0.81 -8.82 14.85
C PHE A 76 -0.74 -8.89 16.36
N CYS A 77 -0.71 -10.12 16.88
CA CYS A 77 -0.70 -10.40 18.31
C CYS A 77 0.57 -11.11 18.75
N THR A 78 0.92 -10.92 20.01
CA THR A 78 1.87 -11.76 20.73
C THR A 78 1.23 -13.14 21.04
N ARG A 79 2.04 -14.09 21.50
CA ARG A 79 1.55 -15.43 21.94
C ARG A 79 0.44 -15.36 22.99
N ASN A 80 0.39 -14.28 23.78
CA ASN A 80 -0.62 -14.06 24.82
C ASN A 80 -1.88 -13.33 24.29
N GLY A 81 -2.06 -13.20 22.97
CA GLY A 81 -3.22 -12.55 22.37
C GLY A 81 -3.25 -11.02 22.49
N LYS A 82 -2.22 -10.39 23.05
CA LYS A 82 -2.10 -8.93 23.11
C LYS A 82 -1.52 -8.40 21.80
N GLY A 83 -2.01 -7.25 21.35
CA GLY A 83 -1.43 -6.55 20.20
C GLY A 83 0.06 -6.29 20.41
N MET A 84 0.85 -6.41 19.32
CA MET A 84 2.29 -6.20 19.37
C MET A 84 2.63 -4.75 19.72
N SER A 85 3.66 -4.58 20.56
CA SER A 85 4.22 -3.27 20.87
C SER A 85 5.07 -2.74 19.72
N ARG A 86 5.34 -1.41 19.72
CA ARG A 86 6.21 -0.78 18.72
C ARG A 86 7.63 -1.38 18.69
N THR A 87 8.17 -1.68 19.86
CA THR A 87 9.50 -2.27 20.02
C THR A 87 9.53 -3.66 19.38
N GLN A 88 8.59 -4.54 19.72
CA GLN A 88 8.52 -5.88 19.15
C GLN A 88 8.40 -5.88 17.63
N VAL A 89 7.58 -4.98 17.08
CA VAL A 89 7.42 -4.84 15.62
C VAL A 89 8.74 -4.41 14.98
N THR A 90 9.44 -3.44 15.58
CA THR A 90 10.71 -2.95 15.05
C THR A 90 11.77 -4.03 15.10
N GLU A 91 11.90 -4.74 16.21
CA GLU A 91 12.85 -5.84 16.39
C GLU A 91 12.62 -6.98 15.39
N GLU A 92 11.35 -7.38 15.16
CA GLU A 92 11.04 -8.42 14.17
C GLU A 92 11.44 -7.99 12.75
N ILE A 93 11.17 -6.75 12.36
CA ILE A 93 11.53 -6.23 11.04
C ILE A 93 13.05 -6.13 10.91
N GLN A 94 13.74 -5.62 11.94
CA GLN A 94 15.20 -5.51 11.94
C GLN A 94 15.87 -6.89 11.84
N THR A 95 15.37 -7.87 12.59
CA THR A 95 15.87 -9.25 12.52
C THR A 95 15.70 -9.84 11.11
N LEU A 96 14.55 -9.62 10.47
CA LEU A 96 14.33 -10.08 9.11
C LEU A 96 15.28 -9.39 8.13
N CYS A 97 15.44 -8.08 8.23
CA CYS A 97 16.32 -7.29 7.36
C CYS A 97 17.79 -7.67 7.55
N HIS A 98 18.24 -7.88 8.79
CA HIS A 98 19.57 -8.39 9.08
C HIS A 98 19.82 -9.75 8.43
N ASN A 99 18.88 -10.68 8.56
CA ASN A 99 18.95 -12.00 7.92
C ASN A 99 18.95 -11.94 6.39
N ALA A 100 18.31 -10.92 5.84
CA ALA A 100 18.27 -10.64 4.40
C ALA A 100 19.46 -9.78 3.91
N ARG A 101 20.43 -9.46 4.80
CA ARG A 101 21.59 -8.60 4.52
C ARG A 101 21.19 -7.19 4.05
N VAL A 102 20.09 -6.68 4.52
CA VAL A 102 19.67 -5.29 4.33
C VAL A 102 20.31 -4.42 5.40
N GLU A 103 20.78 -3.24 5.02
CA GLU A 103 21.38 -2.27 5.95
C GLU A 103 20.39 -1.94 7.09
N GLU A 104 20.89 -1.92 8.34
CA GLU A 104 20.08 -1.71 9.54
C GLU A 104 19.24 -0.42 9.49
N GLU A 105 19.79 0.65 8.93
CA GLU A 105 19.10 1.92 8.79
C GLU A 105 17.86 1.83 7.90
N LYS A 106 17.85 0.91 6.93
CA LYS A 106 16.73 0.66 6.02
C LYS A 106 15.71 -0.32 6.59
N GLY A 107 16.11 -1.14 7.56
CA GLY A 107 15.29 -2.19 8.17
C GLY A 107 14.31 -1.70 9.23
N THR A 108 13.58 -0.61 8.98
CA THR A 108 12.64 -0.06 9.96
C THR A 108 11.23 0.11 9.39
N PRO A 109 10.17 0.04 10.22
CA PRO A 109 8.80 0.32 9.77
C PRO A 109 8.66 1.69 9.09
N ARG A 110 9.43 2.68 9.55
CA ARG A 110 9.46 4.03 8.97
C ARG A 110 10.01 4.02 7.54
N CYS A 111 11.07 3.26 7.28
CA CYS A 111 11.65 3.16 5.94
C CYS A 111 10.74 2.40 4.97
N LEU A 112 10.09 1.32 5.42
CA LEU A 112 9.08 0.63 4.63
C LEU A 112 7.92 1.54 4.26
N ARG A 113 7.46 2.38 5.20
CA ARG A 113 6.43 3.37 4.91
C ARG A 113 6.91 4.47 3.96
N LYS A 114 8.17 4.92 4.04
CA LYS A 114 8.74 5.86 3.07
C LYS A 114 8.75 5.26 1.66
N LEU A 115 9.09 3.98 1.53
CA LEU A 115 9.02 3.26 0.26
C LEU A 115 7.59 3.29 -0.31
N TYR A 116 6.59 2.96 0.51
CA TYR A 116 5.18 3.07 0.10
C TYR A 116 4.82 4.46 -0.42
N LEU A 117 5.19 5.52 0.31
CA LEU A 117 4.86 6.90 -0.07
C LEU A 117 5.52 7.31 -1.37
N ALA A 118 6.78 6.93 -1.58
CA ALA A 118 7.52 7.21 -2.82
C ALA A 118 6.91 6.46 -4.02
N THR A 119 6.63 5.16 -3.86
CA THR A 119 6.00 4.34 -4.91
C THR A 119 4.60 4.86 -5.26
N ARG A 120 3.81 5.24 -4.25
CA ARG A 120 2.49 5.81 -4.48
C ARG A 120 2.55 7.12 -5.25
N ALA A 121 3.45 8.03 -4.88
CA ALA A 121 3.63 9.30 -5.58
C ALA A 121 4.03 9.10 -7.05
N GLU A 122 4.87 8.10 -7.31
CA GLU A 122 5.29 7.74 -8.68
C GLU A 122 4.13 7.19 -9.50
N VAL A 123 3.35 6.28 -8.93
CA VAL A 123 2.14 5.72 -9.58
C VAL A 123 1.12 6.83 -9.85
N GLU A 124 0.83 7.70 -8.88
CA GLU A 124 -0.11 8.82 -9.05
C GLU A 124 0.33 9.77 -10.17
N ARG A 125 1.65 10.04 -10.28
CA ARG A 125 2.22 10.84 -11.36
C ARG A 125 2.04 10.16 -12.72
N GLY A 126 2.34 8.88 -12.81
CA GLY A 126 2.18 8.09 -14.04
C GLY A 126 0.71 8.03 -14.52
N VAL A 127 -0.22 7.80 -13.60
CA VAL A 127 -1.66 7.79 -13.90
C VAL A 127 -2.14 9.15 -14.41
N ARG A 128 -1.69 10.24 -13.79
CA ARG A 128 -2.03 11.60 -14.24
C ARG A 128 -1.52 11.85 -15.65
N LEU A 129 -0.26 11.53 -15.93
CA LEU A 129 0.33 11.70 -17.26
C LEU A 129 -0.43 10.90 -18.33
N LEU A 130 -0.79 9.64 -18.04
CA LEU A 130 -1.58 8.82 -18.95
C LEU A 130 -2.97 9.40 -19.19
N ALA A 131 -3.62 9.95 -18.15
CA ALA A 131 -4.93 10.58 -18.27
C ALA A 131 -4.84 11.85 -19.16
N GLU A 132 -3.83 12.69 -18.97
CA GLU A 132 -3.58 13.87 -19.78
C GLU A 132 -3.37 13.50 -21.25
N GLN A 133 -2.50 12.53 -21.53
CA GLN A 133 -2.23 12.05 -22.89
C GLN A 133 -3.48 11.44 -23.56
N SER A 134 -4.30 10.74 -22.78
CA SER A 134 -5.55 10.16 -23.31
C SER A 134 -6.56 11.24 -23.64
N TYR A 135 -6.66 12.28 -22.82
CA TYR A 135 -7.53 13.42 -23.04
C TYR A 135 -7.13 14.21 -24.30
N GLU A 136 -5.84 14.50 -24.47
CA GLU A 136 -5.31 15.16 -25.67
C GLU A 136 -5.65 14.36 -26.93
N ARG A 137 -5.44 13.04 -26.93
CA ARG A 137 -5.78 12.19 -28.08
C ARG A 137 -7.29 12.18 -28.39
N MET A 138 -8.14 12.23 -27.37
CA MET A 138 -9.59 12.33 -27.58
C MET A 138 -9.97 13.66 -28.23
N LEU A 139 -9.40 14.77 -27.75
CA LEU A 139 -9.63 16.10 -28.33
C LEU A 139 -9.20 16.15 -29.81
N ASP A 140 -8.00 15.66 -30.12
CA ASP A 140 -7.49 15.59 -31.50
C ASP A 140 -8.43 14.79 -32.40
N THR A 141 -8.93 13.66 -31.92
CA THR A 141 -9.87 12.81 -32.64
C THR A 141 -11.21 13.51 -32.88
N GLU A 142 -11.76 14.19 -31.87
CA GLU A 142 -13.00 14.95 -31.99
C GLU A 142 -12.85 16.16 -32.91
N GLN A 143 -11.75 16.89 -32.87
CA GLN A 143 -11.45 18.02 -33.73
C GLN A 143 -11.35 17.59 -35.20
N LEU A 144 -10.70 16.46 -35.48
CA LEU A 144 -10.66 15.87 -36.82
C LEU A 144 -12.04 15.44 -37.30
N ALA A 145 -12.88 14.85 -36.42
CA ALA A 145 -14.22 14.40 -36.77
C ALA A 145 -15.17 15.54 -37.11
N VAL A 146 -15.02 16.71 -36.46
CA VAL A 146 -15.84 17.91 -36.74
C VAL A 146 -15.23 18.83 -37.81
N GLY A 147 -14.03 18.49 -38.34
CA GLY A 147 -13.40 19.24 -39.41
C GLY A 147 -12.82 20.60 -38.98
N TRP A 148 -12.55 20.77 -37.69
CA TRP A 148 -11.97 22.01 -37.16
C TRP A 148 -10.48 22.16 -37.47
N ASP A 149 -9.75 21.07 -37.63
CA ASP A 149 -8.36 21.07 -38.06
C ASP A 149 -8.30 20.88 -39.58
N GLU A 150 -8.22 21.97 -40.32
CA GLU A 150 -7.64 21.92 -41.66
C GLU A 150 -6.15 21.61 -41.49
N LEU A 151 -5.71 20.41 -41.93
CA LEU A 151 -4.32 19.99 -41.90
C LEU A 151 -3.46 21.11 -42.48
N PRO A 152 -2.43 21.61 -41.77
CA PRO A 152 -1.63 22.76 -42.20
C PRO A 152 -0.86 22.53 -43.53
N GLU A 153 -0.80 21.30 -44.01
CA GLU A 153 -0.13 20.97 -45.28
C GLU A 153 -0.91 21.36 -46.53
N GLN A 154 -2.23 21.59 -46.46
CA GLN A 154 -2.98 21.99 -47.64
C GLN A 154 -2.89 23.47 -48.02
N LYS A 155 -2.36 24.34 -47.16
CA LYS A 155 -2.16 25.76 -47.44
C LYS A 155 -0.91 26.08 -48.27
N LYS A 156 0.00 25.14 -48.52
CA LYS A 156 1.23 25.35 -49.34
C LYS A 156 1.09 24.96 -50.80
N ALA A 157 -0.01 24.34 -51.21
CA ALA A 157 -0.22 23.91 -52.60
C ALA A 157 -1.10 24.85 -53.41
N ALA A 158 -1.56 25.96 -52.87
CA ALA A 158 -2.46 26.92 -53.53
C ALA A 158 -1.86 28.32 -53.76
N GLN A 159 -0.51 28.43 -53.86
CA GLN A 159 0.20 29.64 -54.33
C GLN A 159 1.13 29.32 -55.46
#